data_831c0a2f958292adb6d53f69eb14931c
#
_entry.id   831c0a2f958292adb6d53f69eb14931c
#
_cell.length_a   1.000
_cell.length_b   1.000
_cell.length_c   1.000
_cell.angle_alpha   90.00
_cell.angle_beta   90.00
_cell.angle_gamma   90.00
#
_symmetry.space_group_name_H-M   'P 1'
#
loop_
_entity.id
_entity.type
_entity.pdbx_description
1 polymer ?
#
loop_
_entity_poly.entity_id
_entity_poly.type
_entity_poly.pdbx_seq_one_letter_code
_entity_poly.pdbx_strand_id
1 'polypeptide(L)'
;MNRCLKTKVRIQRRYRQLVSPETRFIAKMYLLLLALFTLQRAAIMLYNGAHLHAIDFTMLFHAFLVGSRFDLATSTYLLAPLFLALLGSQHFHHFLKWLLPLFIFILLVAESAELAFYQAFESRFNSRVFEALRHPVTMGNMIWHDDPRLVQLLCTIAMVTLLLPLLKAIHRPLLTSLHVNLTVRDRLGRTMGNTLVVVLMVLALRGGFQHEPLRCRDALFSDQPFANQLALNGLFSLGRTSWDAFNDKPQTWPSSTPDKTRDDTRQSVHLRQITR
;
A
#
# COMPACT_ATOMS: atom_id res chain seq x y z
N MET A 1 -30.37 3.66 34.17
CA MET A 1 -28.99 3.52 33.68
C MET A 1 -28.57 2.04 33.43
N ASN A 2 -29.00 1.06 34.24
CA ASN A 2 -28.53 -0.33 34.14
C ASN A 2 -29.05 -1.16 32.92
N ARG A 3 -30.23 -0.89 32.36
CA ARG A 3 -30.77 -1.66 31.22
C ARG A 3 -30.02 -1.36 29.90
N CYS A 4 -29.69 -0.10 29.64
CA CYS A 4 -28.96 0.32 28.42
C CYS A 4 -27.55 -0.27 28.41
N LEU A 5 -26.86 -0.30 29.54
CA LEU A 5 -25.52 -0.91 29.66
C LEU A 5 -25.57 -2.44 29.43
N LYS A 6 -26.55 -3.15 30.01
CA LYS A 6 -26.73 -4.60 29.79
C LYS A 6 -27.04 -4.93 28.32
N THR A 7 -27.83 -4.09 27.66
CA THR A 7 -28.15 -4.26 26.23
C THR A 7 -26.90 -4.03 25.35
N LYS A 8 -26.11 -2.97 25.61
CA LYS A 8 -24.85 -2.72 24.92
C LYS A 8 -23.85 -3.87 25.07
N VAL A 9 -23.70 -4.39 26.29
CA VAL A 9 -22.80 -5.53 26.56
C VAL A 9 -23.27 -6.79 25.84
N ARG A 10 -24.59 -7.04 25.79
CA ARG A 10 -25.16 -8.20 25.08
C ARG A 10 -24.99 -8.11 23.58
N ILE A 11 -25.19 -6.92 22.98
CA ILE A 11 -24.98 -6.66 21.54
C ILE A 11 -23.50 -6.83 21.20
N GLN A 12 -22.61 -6.29 22.04
CA GLN A 12 -21.18 -6.37 21.83
C GLN A 12 -20.64 -7.82 21.97
N ARG A 13 -21.19 -8.61 22.90
CA ARG A 13 -20.89 -10.06 23.00
C ARG A 13 -21.36 -10.80 21.74
N ARG A 14 -22.59 -10.54 21.28
CA ARG A 14 -23.17 -11.20 20.09
C ARG A 14 -22.39 -10.84 18.82
N TYR A 15 -22.01 -9.58 18.66
CA TYR A 15 -21.15 -9.13 17.55
C TYR A 15 -19.78 -9.84 17.57
N ARG A 16 -19.16 -9.96 18.75
CA ARG A 16 -17.89 -10.68 18.92
C ARG A 16 -17.97 -12.18 18.62
N GLN A 17 -19.14 -12.78 18.70
CA GLN A 17 -19.37 -14.18 18.36
C GLN A 17 -19.57 -14.39 16.85
N LEU A 18 -20.27 -13.47 16.18
CA LEU A 18 -20.61 -13.56 14.77
C LEU A 18 -19.44 -13.21 13.84
N VAL A 19 -18.64 -12.21 14.19
CA VAL A 19 -17.47 -11.81 13.39
C VAL A 19 -16.24 -12.55 13.89
N SER A 20 -15.55 -13.25 12.99
CA SER A 20 -14.35 -14.00 13.33
C SER A 20 -13.24 -13.07 13.87
N PRO A 21 -12.38 -13.55 14.76
CA PRO A 21 -11.24 -12.76 15.24
C PRO A 21 -10.26 -12.46 14.13
N GLU A 22 -10.11 -13.37 13.16
CA GLU A 22 -9.28 -13.21 11.96
C GLU A 22 -9.79 -12.05 11.10
N THR A 23 -11.11 -12.00 10.81
CA THR A 23 -11.75 -10.90 10.10
C THR A 23 -11.52 -9.55 10.79
N ARG A 24 -11.70 -9.50 12.13
CA ARG A 24 -11.48 -8.26 12.90
C ARG A 24 -10.02 -7.83 12.90
N PHE A 25 -9.11 -8.78 12.96
CA PHE A 25 -7.68 -8.54 12.87
C PHE A 25 -7.34 -7.94 11.51
N ILE A 26 -7.75 -8.58 10.43
CA ILE A 26 -7.49 -8.13 9.06
C ILE A 26 -8.10 -6.76 8.79
N ALA A 27 -9.33 -6.49 9.23
CA ALA A 27 -9.95 -5.17 9.08
C ALA A 27 -9.14 -4.06 9.76
N LYS A 28 -8.61 -4.31 10.97
CA LYS A 28 -7.75 -3.36 11.67
C LYS A 28 -6.40 -3.17 10.96
N MET A 29 -5.83 -4.26 10.41
CA MET A 29 -4.60 -4.17 9.62
C MET A 29 -4.81 -3.38 8.33
N TYR A 30 -5.94 -3.54 7.64
CA TYR A 30 -6.29 -2.70 6.51
C TYR A 30 -6.34 -1.21 6.89
N LEU A 31 -7.03 -0.87 7.97
CA LEU A 31 -7.10 0.52 8.44
C LEU A 31 -5.72 1.07 8.77
N LEU A 32 -4.87 0.28 9.41
CA LEU A 32 -3.49 0.67 9.72
C LEU A 32 -2.68 0.91 8.44
N LEU A 33 -2.71 -0.02 7.48
CA LEU A 33 -1.95 0.13 6.23
C LEU A 33 -2.45 1.31 5.40
N LEU A 34 -3.77 1.49 5.27
CA LEU A 34 -4.34 2.64 4.56
C LEU A 34 -3.94 3.96 5.22
N ALA A 35 -3.92 4.02 6.56
CA ALA A 35 -3.45 5.19 7.27
C ALA A 35 -1.96 5.46 7.01
N LEU A 36 -1.10 4.44 7.03
CA LEU A 36 0.34 4.57 6.75
C LEU A 36 0.58 5.05 5.31
N PHE A 37 -0.07 4.46 4.31
CA PHE A 37 0.08 4.89 2.91
C PHE A 37 -0.45 6.31 2.68
N THR A 38 -1.55 6.68 3.34
CA THR A 38 -2.08 8.05 3.28
C THR A 38 -1.12 9.05 3.93
N LEU A 39 -0.50 8.70 5.06
CA LEU A 39 0.52 9.51 5.72
C LEU A 39 1.77 9.67 4.84
N GLN A 40 2.21 8.58 4.21
CA GLN A 40 3.33 8.62 3.26
C GLN A 40 3.04 9.55 2.09
N ARG A 41 1.83 9.46 1.50
CA ARG A 41 1.39 10.36 0.43
C ARG A 41 1.38 11.81 0.88
N ALA A 42 0.87 12.08 2.09
CA ALA A 42 0.90 13.42 2.68
C ALA A 42 2.34 13.89 2.93
N ALA A 43 3.24 13.03 3.37
CA ALA A 43 4.65 13.36 3.56
C ALA A 43 5.33 13.75 2.24
N ILE A 44 5.12 12.99 1.15
CA ILE A 44 5.65 13.33 -0.17
C ILE A 44 5.08 14.67 -0.64
N MET A 45 3.78 14.89 -0.46
CA MET A 45 3.12 16.14 -0.81
C MET A 45 3.72 17.35 -0.06
N LEU A 46 3.87 17.22 1.26
CA LEU A 46 4.38 18.32 2.10
C LEU A 46 5.86 18.60 1.82
N TYR A 47 6.65 17.56 1.61
CA TYR A 47 8.08 17.70 1.33
C TYR A 47 8.34 18.37 -0.02
N ASN A 48 7.47 18.14 -0.99
CA ASN A 48 7.56 18.71 -2.34
C ASN A 48 6.58 19.89 -2.53
N GLY A 49 6.40 20.71 -1.51
CA GLY A 49 5.45 21.82 -1.47
C GLY A 49 5.58 22.83 -2.62
N ALA A 50 6.79 22.98 -3.20
CA ALA A 50 7.01 23.84 -4.38
C ALA A 50 6.14 23.45 -5.59
N HIS A 51 5.88 22.16 -5.78
CA HIS A 51 5.03 21.67 -6.87
C HIS A 51 3.53 21.90 -6.65
N LEU A 52 3.12 22.24 -5.41
CA LEU A 52 1.71 22.46 -5.07
C LEU A 52 1.16 23.75 -5.67
N HIS A 53 2.00 24.74 -5.98
CA HIS A 53 1.55 26.01 -6.58
C HIS A 53 0.90 25.83 -7.96
N ALA A 54 1.20 24.74 -8.65
CA ALA A 54 0.63 24.41 -9.97
C ALA A 54 -0.59 23.47 -9.90
N ILE A 55 -1.03 23.08 -8.70
CA ILE A 55 -2.07 22.07 -8.51
C ILE A 55 -3.26 22.66 -7.77
N ASP A 56 -4.44 22.57 -8.37
CA ASP A 56 -5.68 22.94 -7.72
C ASP A 56 -6.11 21.94 -6.63
N PHE A 57 -6.81 22.42 -5.61
CA PHE A 57 -7.32 21.59 -4.51
C PHE A 57 -8.16 20.41 -5.00
N THR A 58 -8.98 20.61 -6.02
CA THR A 58 -9.82 19.57 -6.63
C THR A 58 -8.95 18.44 -7.23
N MET A 59 -7.87 18.80 -7.90
CA MET A 59 -6.90 17.85 -8.47
C MET A 59 -6.17 17.08 -7.36
N LEU A 60 -5.78 17.78 -6.30
CA LEU A 60 -5.15 17.16 -5.14
C LEU A 60 -6.10 16.15 -4.46
N PHE A 61 -7.35 16.54 -4.22
CA PHE A 61 -8.36 15.64 -3.66
C PHE A 61 -8.57 14.40 -4.56
N HIS A 62 -8.61 14.59 -5.88
CA HIS A 62 -8.72 13.48 -6.84
C HIS A 62 -7.48 12.57 -6.79
N ALA A 63 -6.26 13.11 -6.64
CA ALA A 63 -5.06 12.32 -6.44
C ALA A 63 -5.14 11.40 -5.20
N PHE A 64 -5.71 11.89 -4.10
CA PHE A 64 -5.93 11.08 -2.89
C PHE A 64 -7.01 10.01 -3.10
N LEU A 65 -8.10 10.32 -3.81
CA LEU A 65 -9.14 9.34 -4.14
C LEU A 65 -8.62 8.22 -5.04
N VAL A 66 -7.95 8.57 -6.12
CA VAL A 66 -7.33 7.58 -7.02
C VAL A 66 -6.29 6.78 -6.26
N GLY A 67 -5.47 7.47 -5.45
CA GLY A 67 -4.43 6.85 -4.65
C GLY A 67 -4.95 5.85 -3.64
N SER A 68 -6.11 6.10 -3.02
CA SER A 68 -6.72 5.16 -2.08
C SER A 68 -7.05 3.79 -2.72
N ARG A 69 -7.31 3.75 -4.03
CA ARG A 69 -7.51 2.48 -4.77
C ARG A 69 -6.20 1.68 -4.87
N PHE A 70 -5.09 2.37 -5.11
CA PHE A 70 -3.76 1.74 -5.13
C PHE A 70 -3.36 1.27 -3.74
N ASP A 71 -3.63 2.07 -2.70
CA ASP A 71 -3.35 1.71 -1.31
C ASP A 71 -4.17 0.48 -0.88
N LEU A 72 -5.44 0.41 -1.28
CA LEU A 72 -6.31 -0.73 -1.01
C LEU A 72 -5.80 -2.00 -1.72
N ALA A 73 -5.41 -1.90 -2.99
CA ALA A 73 -4.85 -3.01 -3.76
C ALA A 73 -3.54 -3.49 -3.13
N THR A 74 -2.61 -2.57 -2.80
CA THR A 74 -1.33 -2.88 -2.14
C THR A 74 -1.56 -3.56 -0.79
N SER A 75 -2.43 -2.99 0.05
CA SER A 75 -2.81 -3.59 1.33
C SER A 75 -3.33 -5.01 1.14
N THR A 76 -4.09 -5.25 0.08
CA THR A 76 -4.63 -6.59 -0.21
C THR A 76 -3.53 -7.56 -0.63
N TYR A 77 -2.59 -7.16 -1.51
CA TYR A 77 -1.44 -8.00 -1.85
C TYR A 77 -0.64 -8.42 -0.62
N LEU A 78 -0.47 -7.50 0.33
CA LEU A 78 0.26 -7.75 1.57
C LEU A 78 -0.52 -8.60 2.58
N LEU A 79 -1.83 -8.38 2.71
CA LEU A 79 -2.67 -9.01 3.75
C LEU A 79 -3.34 -10.32 3.30
N ALA A 80 -3.54 -10.55 1.99
CA ALA A 80 -4.21 -11.76 1.50
C ALA A 80 -3.48 -13.05 1.90
N PRO A 81 -2.15 -13.20 1.69
CA PRO A 81 -1.44 -14.39 2.12
C PRO A 81 -1.47 -14.56 3.64
N LEU A 82 -1.39 -13.47 4.40
CA LEU A 82 -1.50 -13.47 5.85
C LEU A 82 -2.87 -13.95 6.31
N PHE A 83 -3.95 -13.48 5.69
CA PHE A 83 -5.31 -13.89 6.01
C PHE A 83 -5.55 -15.38 5.72
N LEU A 84 -5.09 -15.86 4.57
CA LEU A 84 -5.19 -17.28 4.22
C LEU A 84 -4.42 -18.17 5.20
N ALA A 85 -3.23 -17.76 5.61
CA ALA A 85 -2.46 -18.47 6.63
C ALA A 85 -3.16 -18.51 7.98
N LEU A 86 -3.84 -17.42 8.39
CA LEU A 86 -4.65 -17.37 9.62
C LEU A 86 -5.86 -18.29 9.57
N LEU A 87 -6.49 -18.45 8.42
CA LEU A 87 -7.61 -19.38 8.23
C LEU A 87 -7.15 -20.84 8.22
N GLY A 88 -5.91 -21.11 7.75
CA GLY A 88 -5.39 -22.46 7.59
C GLY A 88 -4.81 -23.08 8.87
N SER A 89 -4.28 -22.29 9.80
CA SER A 89 -3.55 -22.83 10.96
C SER A 89 -3.65 -21.99 12.22
N GLN A 90 -4.07 -22.61 13.31
CA GLN A 90 -4.08 -21.99 14.64
C GLN A 90 -2.66 -21.72 15.18
N HIS A 91 -1.67 -22.52 14.81
CA HIS A 91 -0.27 -22.31 15.21
C HIS A 91 0.29 -20.99 14.64
N PHE A 92 -0.20 -20.60 13.47
CA PHE A 92 0.20 -19.33 12.85
C PHE A 92 -0.19 -18.11 13.69
N HIS A 93 -1.28 -18.18 14.47
CA HIS A 93 -1.65 -17.10 15.39
C HIS A 93 -0.57 -16.79 16.43
N HIS A 94 0.15 -17.80 16.93
CA HIS A 94 1.24 -17.61 17.87
C HIS A 94 2.51 -17.08 17.20
N PHE A 95 2.80 -17.55 15.99
CA PHE A 95 3.94 -17.08 15.20
C PHE A 95 3.80 -15.60 14.79
N LEU A 96 2.56 -15.17 14.55
CA LEU A 96 2.25 -13.82 14.09
C LEU A 96 2.73 -12.72 15.05
N LYS A 97 2.84 -13.00 16.35
CA LYS A 97 3.35 -12.01 17.33
C LYS A 97 4.76 -11.53 17.03
N TRP A 98 5.58 -12.37 16.37
CA TRP A 98 6.94 -12.04 15.95
C TRP A 98 6.98 -11.52 14.51
N LEU A 99 6.18 -12.12 13.65
CA LEU A 99 6.12 -11.76 12.23
C LEU A 99 5.53 -10.35 12.03
N LEU A 100 4.54 -9.96 12.80
CA LEU A 100 3.84 -8.69 12.60
C LEU A 100 4.71 -7.45 12.86
N PRO A 101 5.48 -7.35 13.96
CA PRO A 101 6.43 -6.26 14.16
C PRO A 101 7.50 -6.21 13.05
N LEU A 102 8.04 -7.36 12.64
CA LEU A 102 9.01 -7.46 11.56
C LEU A 102 8.42 -6.98 10.24
N PHE A 103 7.20 -7.41 9.91
CA PHE A 103 6.48 -6.99 8.71
C PHE A 103 6.29 -5.46 8.66
N ILE A 104 5.81 -4.87 9.76
CA ILE A 104 5.63 -3.41 9.84
C ILE A 104 6.97 -2.67 9.80
N PHE A 105 8.00 -3.21 10.43
CA PHE A 105 9.35 -2.64 10.34
C PHE A 105 9.84 -2.59 8.89
N ILE A 106 9.78 -3.71 8.16
CA ILE A 106 10.18 -3.76 6.75
C ILE A 106 9.35 -2.80 5.90
N LEU A 107 8.03 -2.72 6.15
CA LEU A 107 7.14 -1.81 5.45
C LEU A 107 7.57 -0.35 5.67
N LEU A 108 7.80 0.08 6.91
CA LEU A 108 8.19 1.46 7.22
C LEU A 108 9.58 1.80 6.69
N VAL A 109 10.50 0.85 6.64
CA VAL A 109 11.81 1.02 5.97
C VAL A 109 11.61 1.22 4.47
N ALA A 110 10.74 0.45 3.83
CA ALA A 110 10.43 0.61 2.41
C ALA A 110 9.76 1.97 2.11
N GLU A 111 8.81 2.40 2.94
CA GLU A 111 8.17 3.73 2.83
C GLU A 111 9.18 4.87 3.00
N SER A 112 10.11 4.71 3.95
CA SER A 112 11.20 5.67 4.18
C SER A 112 12.14 5.73 2.97
N ALA A 113 12.52 4.57 2.42
CA ALA A 113 13.35 4.48 1.23
C ALA A 113 12.64 5.09 0.00
N GLU A 114 11.32 4.94 -0.11
CA GLU A 114 10.53 5.57 -1.17
C GLU A 114 10.58 7.10 -1.11
N LEU A 115 10.47 7.68 0.09
CA LEU A 115 10.58 9.12 0.25
C LEU A 115 11.95 9.63 -0.23
N ALA A 116 13.02 8.92 0.14
CA ALA A 116 14.38 9.23 -0.30
C ALA A 116 14.55 9.07 -1.83
N PHE A 117 13.97 8.03 -2.40
CA PHE A 117 13.98 7.81 -3.84
C PHE A 117 13.22 8.90 -4.59
N TYR A 118 12.06 9.32 -4.04
CA TYR A 118 11.27 10.38 -4.64
C TYR A 118 12.03 11.71 -4.70
N GLN A 119 12.79 12.03 -3.66
CA GLN A 119 13.64 13.23 -3.61
C GLN A 119 14.75 13.21 -4.68
N ALA A 120 15.33 12.03 -4.93
CA ALA A 120 16.42 11.88 -5.90
C ALA A 120 15.94 11.82 -7.36
N PHE A 121 14.75 11.26 -7.62
CA PHE A 121 14.29 10.93 -8.97
C PHE A 121 12.97 11.58 -9.38
N GLU A 122 12.33 12.35 -8.49
CA GLU A 122 11.02 12.97 -8.69
C GLU A 122 9.93 11.98 -9.20
N SER A 123 10.08 10.72 -8.83
CA SER A 123 9.19 9.64 -9.26
C SER A 123 9.02 8.59 -8.16
N ARG A 124 7.86 7.93 -8.14
CA ARG A 124 7.65 6.74 -7.31
C ARG A 124 8.59 5.61 -7.71
N PHE A 125 8.72 4.58 -6.87
CA PHE A 125 9.53 3.41 -7.18
C PHE A 125 9.23 2.87 -8.58
N ASN A 126 10.28 2.68 -9.38
CA ASN A 126 10.23 2.17 -10.75
C ASN A 126 11.46 1.29 -11.03
N SER A 127 11.73 0.98 -12.30
CA SER A 127 12.87 0.16 -12.71
C SER A 127 14.24 0.67 -12.26
N ARG A 128 14.37 1.98 -12.03
CA ARG A 128 15.62 2.57 -11.52
C ARG A 128 16.01 2.04 -10.14
N VAL A 129 15.05 1.51 -9.36
CA VAL A 129 15.35 0.85 -8.09
C VAL A 129 16.28 -0.35 -8.31
N PHE A 130 16.06 -1.15 -9.37
CA PHE A 130 16.93 -2.31 -9.66
C PHE A 130 18.32 -1.89 -10.11
N GLU A 131 18.43 -0.80 -10.85
CA GLU A 131 19.71 -0.22 -11.23
C GLU A 131 20.46 0.33 -10.02
N ALA A 132 19.73 1.00 -9.12
CA ALA A 132 20.22 1.44 -7.84
C ALA A 132 20.79 0.30 -6.99
N LEU A 133 20.09 -0.83 -6.94
CA LEU A 133 20.51 -2.02 -6.19
C LEU A 133 21.75 -2.71 -6.80
N ARG A 134 22.03 -2.51 -8.10
CA ARG A 134 23.26 -3.00 -8.74
C ARG A 134 24.49 -2.19 -8.34
N HIS A 135 24.32 -0.93 -7.93
CA HIS A 135 25.39 -0.05 -7.52
C HIS A 135 25.17 0.51 -6.09
N PRO A 136 25.16 -0.39 -5.07
CA PRO A 136 24.73 0.00 -3.72
C PRO A 136 25.65 1.04 -3.06
N VAL A 137 26.95 1.03 -3.38
CA VAL A 137 27.93 1.99 -2.83
C VAL A 137 27.67 3.38 -3.37
N THR A 138 27.46 3.51 -4.68
CA THR A 138 27.18 4.79 -5.34
C THR A 138 25.88 5.38 -4.84
N MET A 139 24.85 4.53 -4.72
CA MET A 139 23.55 4.91 -4.16
C MET A 139 23.63 5.26 -2.68
N GLY A 140 24.36 4.47 -1.90
CA GLY A 140 24.60 4.74 -0.50
C GLY A 140 25.25 6.11 -0.29
N ASN A 141 26.26 6.46 -1.08
CA ASN A 141 26.91 7.75 -1.02
C ASN A 141 25.97 8.89 -1.45
N MET A 142 25.20 8.72 -2.52
CA MET A 142 24.21 9.70 -2.99
C MET A 142 23.11 9.92 -1.96
N ILE A 143 22.69 8.84 -1.29
CA ILE A 143 21.68 8.88 -0.22
C ILE A 143 22.24 9.49 1.07
N TRP A 144 23.51 9.29 1.42
CA TRP A 144 24.08 9.67 2.72
C TRP A 144 24.56 11.12 2.80
N HIS A 145 24.86 11.76 1.67
CA HIS A 145 25.39 13.13 1.68
C HIS A 145 24.36 14.24 1.77
N ASP A 146 23.07 13.94 1.60
CA ASP A 146 22.02 14.95 1.71
C ASP A 146 21.45 15.00 3.16
N ASP A 147 21.58 16.17 3.80
CA ASP A 147 20.95 16.45 5.12
C ASP A 147 19.42 16.36 5.02
N PRO A 148 18.73 15.50 5.39
CA PRO A 148 17.93 15.18 6.55
C PRO A 148 17.78 13.67 6.85
N ARG A 149 18.69 12.84 6.37
CA ARG A 149 18.60 11.37 6.45
C ARG A 149 18.58 10.86 7.89
N LEU A 150 19.35 11.49 8.77
CA LEU A 150 19.32 11.17 10.19
C LEU A 150 17.93 11.40 10.78
N VAL A 151 17.30 12.54 10.44
CA VAL A 151 15.93 12.87 10.89
C VAL A 151 14.94 11.83 10.35
N GLN A 152 15.05 11.46 9.06
CA GLN A 152 14.19 10.45 8.46
C GLN A 152 14.34 9.08 9.13
N LEU A 153 15.57 8.65 9.43
CA LEU A 153 15.85 7.43 10.17
C LEU A 153 15.26 7.48 11.59
N LEU A 154 15.47 8.58 12.32
CA LEU A 154 14.91 8.77 13.65
C LEU A 154 13.36 8.77 13.63
N CYS A 155 12.74 9.42 12.65
CA CYS A 155 11.30 9.39 12.46
C CYS A 155 10.79 7.96 12.18
N THR A 156 11.50 7.18 11.38
CA THR A 156 11.14 5.78 11.09
C THR A 156 11.23 4.93 12.36
N ILE A 157 12.30 5.06 13.14
CA ILE A 157 12.47 4.35 14.41
C ILE A 157 11.39 4.77 15.42
N ALA A 158 11.10 6.06 15.52
CA ALA A 158 10.04 6.57 16.38
C ALA A 158 8.67 6.03 15.97
N MET A 159 8.36 5.99 14.68
CA MET A 159 7.11 5.44 14.15
C MET A 159 6.99 3.94 14.45
N VAL A 160 8.04 3.14 14.23
CA VAL A 160 8.07 1.72 14.61
C VAL A 160 7.77 1.56 16.10
N THR A 161 8.47 2.32 16.95
CA THR A 161 8.32 2.24 18.41
C THR A 161 6.89 2.60 18.85
N LEU A 162 6.31 3.66 18.25
CA LEU A 162 4.94 4.09 18.53
C LEU A 162 3.90 3.07 18.10
N LEU A 163 4.14 2.33 17.01
CA LEU A 163 3.20 1.34 16.50
C LEU A 163 3.24 0.01 17.26
N LEU A 164 4.32 -0.32 17.97
CA LEU A 164 4.41 -1.60 18.72
C LEU A 164 3.26 -1.84 19.70
N PRO A 165 2.84 -0.89 20.56
CA PRO A 165 1.70 -1.10 21.45
C PRO A 165 0.39 -1.26 20.67
N LEU A 166 0.21 -0.54 19.57
CA LEU A 166 -0.95 -0.68 18.68
C LEU A 166 -1.00 -2.07 18.05
N LEU A 167 0.11 -2.59 17.54
CA LEU A 167 0.20 -3.93 16.98
C LEU A 167 -0.13 -5.00 18.02
N LYS A 168 0.37 -4.86 19.25
CA LYS A 168 0.00 -5.74 20.38
C LYS A 168 -1.49 -5.68 20.65
N ALA A 169 -2.10 -4.49 20.65
CA ALA A 169 -3.55 -4.33 20.86
C ALA A 169 -4.39 -4.92 19.71
N ILE A 170 -3.90 -4.86 18.47
CA ILE A 170 -4.54 -5.48 17.31
C ILE A 170 -4.46 -7.00 17.37
N HIS A 171 -3.31 -7.55 17.77
CA HIS A 171 -3.05 -9.00 17.78
C HIS A 171 -3.68 -9.71 18.99
N ARG A 172 -3.72 -9.07 20.17
CA ARG A 172 -4.20 -9.68 21.43
C ARG A 172 -5.56 -10.40 21.30
N PRO A 173 -6.60 -9.84 20.65
CA PRO A 173 -7.90 -10.51 20.52
C PRO A 173 -7.85 -11.81 19.70
N LEU A 174 -6.87 -11.94 18.81
CA LEU A 174 -6.67 -13.14 18.00
C LEU A 174 -6.26 -14.33 18.88
N LEU A 175 -5.33 -14.12 19.82
CA LEU A 175 -4.85 -15.15 20.74
C LEU A 175 -5.92 -15.59 21.75
N THR A 176 -6.71 -14.64 22.26
CA THR A 176 -7.73 -14.93 23.30
C THR A 176 -8.95 -15.67 22.79
N SER A 177 -9.12 -15.79 21.47
CA SER A 177 -10.30 -16.42 20.85
C SER A 177 -10.14 -17.90 20.54
N LEU A 178 -8.96 -18.47 20.72
CA LEU A 178 -8.65 -19.86 20.36
C LEU A 178 -9.42 -20.92 21.18
N HIS A 179 -9.97 -20.55 22.35
CA HIS A 179 -10.60 -21.48 23.29
C HIS A 179 -12.11 -21.29 23.45
N VAL A 180 -12.79 -20.71 22.45
CA VAL A 180 -14.25 -20.48 22.55
C VAL A 180 -15.02 -21.61 21.89
N ASN A 181 -15.87 -22.29 22.68
CA ASN A 181 -16.85 -23.24 22.14
C ASN A 181 -17.90 -22.48 21.31
N LEU A 182 -17.96 -22.75 20.03
CA LEU A 182 -18.86 -22.11 19.08
C LEU A 182 -20.07 -22.97 18.81
N THR A 183 -21.25 -22.34 18.80
CA THR A 183 -22.48 -23.00 18.29
C THR A 183 -22.38 -23.14 16.75
N VAL A 184 -23.19 -24.04 16.17
CA VAL A 184 -23.27 -24.24 14.73
C VAL A 184 -23.59 -22.91 14.01
N ARG A 185 -24.50 -22.11 14.57
CA ARG A 185 -24.87 -20.80 14.04
C ARG A 185 -23.68 -19.83 14.03
N ASP A 186 -22.86 -19.84 15.11
CA ASP A 186 -21.68 -18.95 15.19
C ASP A 186 -20.61 -19.38 14.17
N ARG A 187 -20.43 -20.71 13.98
CA ARG A 187 -19.51 -21.23 12.95
C ARG A 187 -19.95 -20.79 11.55
N LEU A 188 -21.23 -20.96 11.22
CA LEU A 188 -21.78 -20.54 9.92
C LEU A 188 -21.58 -19.03 9.70
N GLY A 189 -21.91 -18.19 10.70
CA GLY A 189 -21.73 -16.75 10.63
C GLY A 189 -20.26 -16.35 10.39
N ARG A 190 -19.30 -17.01 11.06
CA ARG A 190 -17.86 -16.78 10.87
C ARG A 190 -17.40 -17.20 9.48
N THR A 191 -17.83 -18.37 8.98
CA THR A 191 -17.50 -18.83 7.64
C THR A 191 -18.01 -17.86 6.58
N MET A 192 -19.27 -17.43 6.66
CA MET A 192 -19.84 -16.43 5.75
C MET A 192 -19.08 -15.11 5.82
N GLY A 193 -18.70 -14.63 7.02
CA GLY A 193 -17.91 -13.43 7.20
C GLY A 193 -16.53 -13.54 6.57
N ASN A 194 -15.83 -14.65 6.77
CA ASN A 194 -14.52 -14.90 6.16
C ASN A 194 -14.61 -14.99 4.63
N THR A 195 -15.63 -15.68 4.11
CA THR A 195 -15.89 -15.74 2.65
C THR A 195 -16.13 -14.35 2.07
N LEU A 196 -16.95 -13.54 2.74
CA LEU A 196 -17.18 -12.15 2.32
C LEU A 196 -15.86 -11.34 2.26
N VAL A 197 -15.01 -11.50 3.28
CA VAL A 197 -13.69 -10.84 3.29
C VAL A 197 -12.83 -11.28 2.10
N VAL A 198 -12.80 -12.59 1.78
CA VAL A 198 -12.07 -13.10 0.60
C VAL A 198 -12.62 -12.47 -0.68
N VAL A 199 -13.95 -12.42 -0.85
CA VAL A 199 -14.56 -11.78 -2.03
C VAL A 199 -14.19 -10.30 -2.11
N LEU A 200 -14.24 -9.56 -1.01
CA LEU A 200 -13.84 -8.15 -0.95
C LEU A 200 -12.35 -7.98 -1.27
N MET A 201 -11.49 -8.88 -0.81
CA MET A 201 -10.06 -8.91 -1.15
C MET A 201 -9.85 -9.09 -2.65
N VAL A 202 -10.55 -10.02 -3.28
CA VAL A 202 -10.47 -10.25 -4.73
C VAL A 202 -10.89 -9.00 -5.51
N LEU A 203 -11.96 -8.32 -5.08
CA LEU A 203 -12.40 -7.06 -5.68
C LEU A 203 -11.35 -5.94 -5.48
N ALA A 204 -10.75 -5.87 -4.29
CA ALA A 204 -9.72 -4.88 -3.98
C ALA A 204 -8.43 -5.11 -4.78
N LEU A 205 -8.00 -6.37 -4.97
CA LEU A 205 -6.87 -6.72 -5.86
C LEU A 205 -7.10 -6.24 -7.29
N ARG A 206 -8.34 -6.30 -7.74
CA ARG A 206 -8.73 -5.85 -9.07
C ARG A 206 -8.78 -4.31 -9.21
N GLY A 207 -8.78 -3.60 -8.08
CA GLY A 207 -8.88 -2.13 -8.03
C GLY A 207 -10.31 -1.62 -8.22
N GLY A 208 -11.34 -2.49 -8.10
CA GLY A 208 -12.75 -2.17 -8.23
C GLY A 208 -13.50 -3.04 -9.25
N PHE A 209 -14.63 -2.54 -9.75
CA PHE A 209 -15.50 -3.27 -10.70
C PHE A 209 -15.10 -3.13 -12.17
N GLN A 210 -13.91 -2.59 -12.45
CA GLN A 210 -13.43 -2.40 -13.83
C GLN A 210 -13.06 -3.74 -14.51
N HIS A 211 -13.10 -3.75 -15.85
CA HIS A 211 -12.80 -4.96 -16.65
C HIS A 211 -11.33 -5.38 -16.54
N GLU A 212 -10.39 -4.42 -16.52
CA GLU A 212 -8.96 -4.70 -16.42
C GLU A 212 -8.46 -4.58 -14.97
N PRO A 213 -7.47 -5.40 -14.55
CA PRO A 213 -6.78 -5.21 -13.28
C PRO A 213 -6.09 -3.86 -13.22
N LEU A 214 -5.97 -3.29 -12.01
CA LEU A 214 -5.34 -2.01 -11.75
C LEU A 214 -3.90 -1.99 -12.32
N ARG A 215 -3.55 -0.92 -13.07
CA ARG A 215 -2.24 -0.68 -13.67
C ARG A 215 -1.71 0.69 -13.27
N CYS A 216 -0.38 0.89 -13.32
CA CYS A 216 0.22 2.19 -12.99
C CYS A 216 -0.31 3.34 -13.87
N ARG A 217 -0.69 3.06 -15.13
CA ARG A 217 -1.32 4.04 -16.03
C ARG A 217 -2.66 4.58 -15.53
N ASP A 218 -3.36 3.85 -14.65
CA ASP A 218 -4.64 4.27 -14.11
C ASP A 218 -4.50 5.40 -13.08
N ALA A 219 -3.25 5.75 -12.73
CA ALA A 219 -2.92 6.94 -11.96
C ALA A 219 -2.75 8.21 -12.83
N LEU A 220 -2.73 8.07 -14.17
CA LEU A 220 -2.66 9.19 -15.09
C LEU A 220 -4.06 9.78 -15.30
N PHE A 221 -4.46 10.69 -14.44
CA PHE A 221 -5.77 11.35 -14.48
C PHE A 221 -5.67 12.83 -14.81
N SER A 222 -4.47 13.41 -14.88
CA SER A 222 -4.25 14.82 -15.13
C SER A 222 -3.01 15.08 -15.97
N ASP A 223 -2.88 16.29 -16.53
CA ASP A 223 -1.70 16.75 -17.25
C ASP A 223 -0.55 17.14 -16.30
N GLN A 224 -0.79 17.16 -15.00
CA GLN A 224 0.22 17.49 -13.99
C GLN A 224 0.95 16.23 -13.51
N PRO A 225 2.26 16.08 -13.84
CA PRO A 225 3.03 14.89 -13.48
C PRO A 225 3.07 14.61 -11.98
N PHE A 226 3.21 15.67 -11.16
CA PHE A 226 3.25 15.53 -9.71
C PHE A 226 1.94 14.95 -9.14
N ALA A 227 0.77 15.40 -9.62
CA ALA A 227 -0.53 14.89 -9.19
C ALA A 227 -0.68 13.40 -9.53
N ASN A 228 -0.24 12.99 -10.72
CA ASN A 228 -0.24 11.59 -11.15
C ASN A 228 0.70 10.73 -10.31
N GLN A 229 1.90 11.22 -10.02
CA GLN A 229 2.86 10.55 -9.13
C GLN A 229 2.31 10.45 -7.70
N LEU A 230 1.63 11.49 -7.21
CA LEU A 230 1.01 11.49 -5.89
C LEU A 230 -0.10 10.45 -5.77
N ALA A 231 -0.85 10.19 -6.85
CA ALA A 231 -1.89 9.15 -6.88
C ALA A 231 -1.33 7.72 -6.82
N LEU A 232 -0.10 7.48 -7.28
CA LEU A 232 0.51 6.16 -7.21
C LEU A 232 0.85 5.76 -5.77
N ASN A 233 0.97 4.45 -5.54
CA ASN A 233 1.58 3.87 -4.35
C ASN A 233 2.91 3.23 -4.76
N GLY A 234 4.01 3.55 -4.07
CA GLY A 234 5.36 3.11 -4.47
C GLY A 234 5.57 1.62 -4.39
N LEU A 235 5.00 0.95 -3.39
CA LEU A 235 5.08 -0.51 -3.30
C LEU A 235 4.26 -1.20 -4.40
N PHE A 236 3.11 -0.63 -4.78
CA PHE A 236 2.36 -1.13 -5.93
C PHE A 236 3.16 -1.02 -7.22
N SER A 237 3.75 0.15 -7.46
CA SER A 237 4.54 0.39 -8.66
C SER A 237 5.80 -0.48 -8.70
N LEU A 238 6.49 -0.66 -7.56
CA LEU A 238 7.63 -1.56 -7.45
C LEU A 238 7.24 -3.02 -7.76
N GLY A 239 6.15 -3.51 -7.16
CA GLY A 239 5.65 -4.86 -7.40
C GLY A 239 5.28 -5.07 -8.87
N ARG A 240 4.63 -4.08 -9.49
CA ARG A 240 4.26 -4.14 -10.91
C ARG A 240 5.48 -4.12 -11.83
N THR A 241 6.43 -3.23 -11.56
CA THR A 241 7.68 -3.14 -12.33
C THR A 241 8.50 -4.43 -12.22
N SER A 242 8.56 -5.02 -11.01
CA SER A 242 9.21 -6.32 -10.79
C SER A 242 8.57 -7.42 -11.63
N TRP A 243 7.24 -7.46 -11.65
CA TRP A 243 6.49 -8.44 -12.43
C TRP A 243 6.70 -8.28 -13.93
N ASP A 244 6.69 -7.03 -14.43
CA ASP A 244 6.88 -6.74 -15.86
C ASP A 244 8.33 -7.05 -16.27
N ALA A 245 9.32 -6.76 -15.43
CA ALA A 245 10.72 -7.13 -15.66
C ALA A 245 10.94 -8.64 -15.69
N PHE A 246 10.27 -9.39 -14.80
CA PHE A 246 10.36 -10.85 -14.78
C PHE A 246 9.74 -11.51 -16.01
N ASN A 247 8.74 -10.88 -16.64
CA ASN A 247 8.04 -11.40 -17.82
C ASN A 247 8.50 -10.77 -19.15
N ASP A 248 9.66 -10.08 -19.18
CA ASP A 248 10.22 -9.39 -20.36
C ASP A 248 9.22 -8.46 -21.07
N LYS A 249 8.29 -7.88 -20.31
CA LYS A 249 7.32 -6.94 -20.86
C LYS A 249 7.90 -5.53 -20.91
N PRO A 250 7.65 -4.78 -22.01
CA PRO A 250 8.09 -3.39 -22.08
C PRO A 250 7.43 -2.61 -20.94
N GLN A 251 8.26 -1.93 -20.16
CA GLN A 251 7.80 -1.13 -19.03
C GLN A 251 7.07 0.10 -19.56
N THR A 252 5.75 0.08 -19.45
CA THR A 252 4.90 1.25 -19.72
C THR A 252 4.83 2.11 -18.46
N TRP A 253 5.98 2.70 -18.09
CA TRP A 253 6.02 3.69 -17.02
C TRP A 253 5.56 5.04 -17.57
N PRO A 254 4.64 5.73 -16.89
CA PRO A 254 4.34 7.12 -17.24
C PRO A 254 5.59 7.96 -16.96
N SER A 255 6.36 8.28 -18.02
CA SER A 255 7.48 9.22 -17.89
C SER A 255 6.92 10.58 -17.45
N SER A 256 7.51 11.17 -16.42
CA SER A 256 7.21 12.53 -15.96
C SER A 256 7.60 13.62 -17.00
N THR A 257 8.32 13.23 -18.03
CA THR A 257 8.64 14.06 -19.19
C THR A 257 7.88 13.54 -20.40
N PRO A 258 7.16 14.40 -21.15
CA PRO A 258 6.71 14.05 -22.48
C PRO A 258 7.93 13.59 -23.28
N ASP A 259 7.89 12.39 -23.81
CA ASP A 259 8.98 11.80 -24.59
C ASP A 259 9.09 12.56 -25.92
N LYS A 260 9.76 13.74 -25.88
CA LYS A 260 10.10 14.52 -27.09
C LYS A 260 10.87 13.70 -28.10
N THR A 261 11.63 12.70 -27.65
CA THR A 261 12.41 11.81 -28.52
C THR A 261 11.54 10.87 -29.35
N ARG A 262 10.34 10.54 -28.89
CA ARG A 262 9.45 9.61 -29.61
C ARG A 262 8.67 10.29 -30.74
N ASP A 263 8.35 11.58 -30.58
CA ASP A 263 7.72 12.38 -31.62
C ASP A 263 8.72 12.75 -32.73
N ASP A 264 9.97 13.09 -32.38
CA ASP A 264 11.02 13.34 -33.35
C ASP A 264 11.37 12.09 -34.17
N THR A 265 11.34 10.91 -33.57
CA THR A 265 11.58 9.65 -34.30
C THR A 265 10.39 9.30 -35.21
N ARG A 266 9.15 9.56 -34.82
CA ARG A 266 7.97 9.37 -35.68
C ARG A 266 7.92 10.38 -36.83
N GLN A 267 8.28 11.66 -36.60
CA GLN A 267 8.38 12.66 -37.64
C GLN A 267 9.49 12.34 -38.61
N SER A 268 10.67 11.91 -38.13
CA SER A 268 11.79 11.54 -39.00
C SER A 268 11.53 10.29 -39.86
N VAL A 269 10.75 9.32 -39.34
CA VAL A 269 10.29 8.15 -40.12
C VAL A 269 9.23 8.55 -41.16
N HIS A 270 8.32 9.46 -40.80
CA HIS A 270 7.28 9.90 -41.73
C HIS A 270 7.85 10.76 -42.86
N LEU A 271 8.84 11.60 -42.56
CA LEU A 271 9.54 12.39 -43.60
C LEU A 271 10.40 11.54 -44.56
N ARG A 272 10.97 10.41 -44.09
CA ARG A 272 11.69 9.48 -44.95
C ARG A 272 10.76 8.63 -45.85
N GLN A 273 9.48 8.50 -45.51
CA GLN A 273 8.47 7.80 -46.36
C GLN A 273 7.89 8.74 -47.46
N ILE A 274 7.96 10.05 -47.31
CA ILE A 274 7.45 11.03 -48.27
C ILE A 274 8.53 11.41 -49.32
N THR A 275 9.81 11.14 -49.01
CA THR A 275 10.92 11.43 -49.90
C THR A 275 11.45 10.21 -50.68
N ARG A 276 10.72 9.14 -50.72
CA ARG A 276 10.87 7.98 -51.63
C ARG A 276 9.67 7.88 -52.54
#